data_947c7351818b226a3d41414dc223db4e
#
_entry.id   947c7351818b226a3d41414dc223db4e
#
_cell.length_a   1.000
_cell.length_b   1.000
_cell.length_c   1.000
_cell.angle_alpha   90.00
_cell.angle_beta   90.00
_cell.angle_gamma   90.00
#
_symmetry.space_group_name_H-M   'P 1'
#
loop_
_entity.id
_entity.type
_entity.pdbx_description
1 polymer ?
#
loop_
_entity_poly.entity_id
_entity_poly.type
_entity_poly.pdbx_seq_one_letter_code
_entity_poly.pdbx_strand_id
1 'polypeptide(L)'
;MNNSSTVGQTAGRTEREFMLGLYAGWSRNHNHYYIQISFVSGVLIMACMMVLDFLTFGPEQALVYLPLRAALIVYLCVIRLPLLLLKHSKSRAASWYRTAVLVLQPLGVVVAYQYFLMSVPSEYHFTVFVGNLMVIFFASFLIHLFWVEHYVLNILSLVVLAAIAWRSPSFRNDALQLSICHFASVIVLALFRRRFVSGLIEKYNTLRAIAPIAVARKMAIARGGIDTEEEFKPKTRYAAFLSSDWRNYQAIASTHSAEVVASLFEAYYNIVFTTLERIVPDGTYYADWVADELSIVFYSETDNHEQVLQNAMRFAHALCTFVPSAVAAECSMQLKYDIGLACGYGVLGLQGPNQRKKTTITAEFAGTAKRLETEAKDLRALSNSPNQGPILLVDHNLHAYASAKLRDEFGSQFAPVVARTKNIMGQTFYRWQAGAELSPASGAEAA
;
A
#
# COMPACT_ATOMS: atom_id res chain seq x y z
N MET A 1 7.07 31.76 14.28
CA MET A 1 5.86 30.96 14.59
C MET A 1 4.99 30.89 13.35
N ASN A 2 5.12 29.93 12.42
CA ASN A 2 4.13 29.64 11.33
C ASN A 2 4.53 28.49 10.41
N ASN A 3 5.44 27.59 10.82
CA ASN A 3 5.83 26.44 9.98
C ASN A 3 5.23 25.09 10.42
N SER A 4 4.45 25.02 11.50
CA SER A 4 3.85 23.76 11.96
C SER A 4 2.58 23.37 11.19
N SER A 5 1.90 24.32 10.52
CA SER A 5 0.66 24.03 9.78
C SER A 5 0.88 23.40 8.41
N THR A 6 2.04 23.62 7.78
CA THR A 6 2.33 23.07 6.44
C THR A 6 2.80 21.60 6.48
N VAL A 7 3.48 21.20 7.55
CA VAL A 7 3.92 19.79 7.71
C VAL A 7 2.73 18.86 7.98
N GLY A 8 1.76 19.30 8.79
CA GLY A 8 0.55 18.51 9.06
C GLY A 8 -0.38 18.36 7.84
N GLN A 9 -0.44 19.37 6.95
CA GLN A 9 -1.26 19.30 5.73
C GLN A 9 -0.64 18.40 4.64
N THR A 10 0.68 18.34 4.54
CA THR A 10 1.35 17.44 3.60
C THR A 10 1.31 15.97 4.05
N ALA A 11 1.42 15.70 5.35
CA ALA A 11 1.27 14.36 5.91
C ALA A 11 -0.15 13.81 5.70
N GLY A 12 -1.18 14.60 5.96
CA GLY A 12 -2.58 14.19 5.76
C GLY A 12 -2.95 13.98 4.29
N ARG A 13 -2.28 14.65 3.34
CA ARG A 13 -2.49 14.48 1.90
C ARG A 13 -1.87 13.18 1.39
N THR A 14 -0.66 12.86 1.82
CA THR A 14 0.03 11.59 1.52
C THR A 14 -0.70 10.38 2.10
N GLU A 15 -1.21 10.48 3.33
CA GLU A 15 -1.99 9.41 3.94
C GLU A 15 -3.30 9.15 3.20
N ARG A 16 -4.03 10.20 2.81
CA ARG A 16 -5.24 10.08 2.00
C ARG A 16 -4.98 9.47 0.61
N GLU A 17 -3.93 9.89 -0.07
CA GLU A 17 -3.52 9.34 -1.37
C GLU A 17 -3.10 7.88 -1.25
N PHE A 18 -2.39 7.53 -0.19
CA PHE A 18 -2.04 6.16 0.13
C PHE A 18 -3.28 5.29 0.38
N MET A 19 -4.24 5.78 1.16
CA MET A 19 -5.49 5.08 1.45
C MET A 19 -6.33 4.87 0.19
N LEU A 20 -6.38 5.86 -0.71
CA LEU A 20 -7.02 5.72 -2.00
C LEU A 20 -6.31 4.67 -2.87
N GLY A 21 -4.99 4.62 -2.83
CA GLY A 21 -4.18 3.60 -3.51
C GLY A 21 -4.42 2.18 -2.97
N LEU A 22 -4.49 2.03 -1.65
CA LEU A 22 -4.79 0.77 -0.98
C LEU A 22 -6.20 0.26 -1.36
N TYR A 23 -7.20 1.14 -1.31
CA TYR A 23 -8.56 0.81 -1.72
C TYR A 23 -8.64 0.48 -3.22
N ALA A 24 -7.92 1.22 -4.07
CA ALA A 24 -7.85 0.96 -5.50
C ALA A 24 -7.19 -0.40 -5.82
N GLY A 25 -6.13 -0.75 -5.10
CA GLY A 25 -5.48 -2.05 -5.20
C GLY A 25 -6.40 -3.19 -4.78
N TRP A 26 -7.05 -3.03 -3.63
CA TRP A 26 -8.03 -3.99 -3.13
C TRP A 26 -9.20 -4.16 -4.09
N SER A 27 -9.80 -3.08 -4.56
CA SER A 27 -10.91 -3.09 -5.51
C SER A 27 -10.53 -3.79 -6.82
N ARG A 28 -9.35 -3.52 -7.39
CA ARG A 28 -8.88 -4.19 -8.62
C ARG A 28 -8.77 -5.71 -8.47
N ASN A 29 -8.21 -6.17 -7.34
CA ASN A 29 -8.06 -7.60 -7.09
C ASN A 29 -9.38 -8.33 -6.89
N HIS A 30 -10.39 -7.63 -6.33
CA HIS A 30 -11.69 -8.20 -6.01
C HIS A 30 -12.72 -8.06 -7.12
N ASN A 31 -12.64 -6.99 -7.93
CA ASN A 31 -13.64 -6.70 -8.95
C ASN A 31 -13.80 -7.80 -9.99
N HIS A 32 -12.71 -8.48 -10.39
CA HIS A 32 -12.82 -9.58 -11.36
C HIS A 32 -13.67 -10.74 -10.84
N TYR A 33 -13.52 -11.09 -9.58
CA TYR A 33 -14.32 -12.12 -8.94
C TYR A 33 -15.78 -11.68 -8.76
N TYR A 34 -16.01 -10.45 -8.33
CA TYR A 34 -17.37 -9.93 -8.15
C TYR A 34 -18.13 -9.79 -9.46
N ILE A 35 -17.45 -9.42 -10.56
CA ILE A 35 -18.03 -9.45 -11.90
C ILE A 35 -18.50 -10.87 -12.25
N GLN A 36 -17.72 -11.89 -11.89
CA GLN A 36 -18.13 -13.28 -12.13
C GLN A 36 -19.35 -13.69 -11.30
N ILE A 37 -19.33 -13.42 -9.98
CA ILE A 37 -20.46 -13.73 -9.09
C ILE A 37 -21.71 -12.96 -9.52
N SER A 38 -21.60 -11.65 -9.75
CA SER A 38 -22.77 -10.84 -10.14
C SER A 38 -23.37 -11.27 -11.46
N PHE A 39 -22.55 -11.77 -12.41
CA PHE A 39 -23.06 -12.33 -13.65
C PHE A 39 -23.85 -13.64 -13.41
N VAL A 40 -23.24 -14.61 -12.71
CA VAL A 40 -23.90 -15.89 -12.42
C VAL A 40 -25.17 -15.65 -11.61
N SER A 41 -25.10 -14.81 -10.59
CA SER A 41 -26.26 -14.43 -9.77
C SER A 41 -27.32 -13.71 -10.60
N GLY A 42 -26.92 -12.80 -11.49
CA GLY A 42 -27.84 -12.08 -12.38
C GLY A 42 -28.58 -13.00 -13.33
N VAL A 43 -27.89 -13.96 -13.96
CA VAL A 43 -28.50 -14.95 -14.83
C VAL A 43 -29.45 -15.87 -14.04
N LEU A 44 -29.01 -16.33 -12.86
CA LEU A 44 -29.85 -17.18 -11.99
C LEU A 44 -31.09 -16.43 -11.52
N ILE A 45 -30.96 -15.18 -11.07
CA ILE A 45 -32.11 -14.34 -10.68
C ILE A 45 -33.08 -14.17 -11.84
N MET A 46 -32.58 -13.89 -13.06
CA MET A 46 -33.45 -13.75 -14.23
C MET A 46 -34.20 -15.06 -14.54
N ALA A 47 -33.51 -16.20 -14.45
CA ALA A 47 -34.16 -17.52 -14.62
C ALA A 47 -35.23 -17.76 -13.54
N CYS A 48 -34.96 -17.49 -12.27
CA CYS A 48 -35.94 -17.59 -11.20
C CYS A 48 -37.11 -16.63 -11.42
N MET A 49 -36.90 -15.44 -11.88
CA MET A 49 -37.95 -14.47 -12.18
C MET A 49 -38.84 -14.93 -13.35
N MET A 50 -38.29 -15.61 -14.36
CA MET A 50 -39.11 -16.23 -15.42
C MET A 50 -40.08 -17.25 -14.84
N VAL A 51 -39.63 -18.09 -13.92
CA VAL A 51 -40.50 -19.07 -13.23
C VAL A 51 -41.56 -18.35 -12.40
N LEU A 52 -41.16 -17.32 -11.65
CA LEU A 52 -42.08 -16.51 -10.84
C LEU A 52 -43.11 -15.78 -11.70
N ASP A 53 -42.76 -15.28 -12.88
CA ASP A 53 -43.72 -14.67 -13.82
C ASP A 53 -44.81 -15.66 -14.22
N PHE A 54 -44.46 -16.92 -14.50
CA PHE A 54 -45.44 -17.97 -14.78
C PHE A 54 -46.37 -18.30 -13.61
N LEU A 55 -45.81 -18.32 -12.40
CA LEU A 55 -46.57 -18.61 -11.17
C LEU A 55 -47.49 -17.46 -10.76
N THR A 56 -47.06 -16.22 -11.01
CA THR A 56 -47.75 -15.00 -10.55
C THR A 56 -48.82 -14.53 -11.56
N PHE A 57 -48.46 -14.48 -12.83
CA PHE A 57 -49.31 -13.89 -13.87
C PHE A 57 -50.05 -14.93 -14.74
N GLY A 58 -49.70 -16.22 -14.58
CA GLY A 58 -50.19 -17.28 -15.46
C GLY A 58 -49.46 -17.32 -16.80
N PRO A 59 -49.68 -18.41 -17.59
CA PRO A 59 -48.88 -18.67 -18.79
C PRO A 59 -49.03 -17.63 -19.90
N GLU A 60 -50.21 -17.09 -20.11
CA GLU A 60 -50.46 -16.13 -21.20
C GLU A 60 -49.71 -14.81 -20.97
N GLN A 61 -49.80 -14.25 -19.79
CA GLN A 61 -49.11 -12.99 -19.45
C GLN A 61 -47.60 -13.19 -19.26
N ALA A 62 -47.16 -14.29 -18.69
CA ALA A 62 -45.74 -14.62 -18.55
C ALA A 62 -45.03 -14.69 -19.90
N LEU A 63 -45.69 -15.21 -20.95
CA LEU A 63 -45.14 -15.22 -22.32
C LEU A 63 -44.92 -13.83 -22.90
N VAL A 64 -45.65 -12.80 -22.47
CA VAL A 64 -45.44 -11.41 -22.89
C VAL A 64 -44.14 -10.85 -22.29
N TYR A 65 -43.77 -11.25 -21.08
CA TYR A 65 -42.57 -10.78 -20.39
C TYR A 65 -41.30 -11.59 -20.70
N LEU A 66 -41.46 -12.80 -21.23
CA LEU A 66 -40.35 -13.70 -21.57
C LEU A 66 -39.29 -13.06 -22.51
N PRO A 67 -39.65 -12.33 -23.58
CA PRO A 67 -38.68 -11.69 -24.45
C PRO A 67 -37.80 -10.64 -23.72
N LEU A 68 -38.37 -9.90 -22.76
CA LEU A 68 -37.65 -8.92 -21.99
C LEU A 68 -36.63 -9.60 -21.07
N ARG A 69 -36.99 -10.68 -20.40
CA ARG A 69 -36.11 -11.49 -19.55
C ARG A 69 -34.95 -12.09 -20.39
N ALA A 70 -35.30 -12.68 -21.55
CA ALA A 70 -34.30 -13.20 -22.46
C ALA A 70 -33.34 -12.13 -22.98
N ALA A 71 -33.86 -10.95 -23.34
CA ALA A 71 -33.03 -9.81 -23.78
C ALA A 71 -32.07 -9.37 -22.68
N LEU A 72 -32.49 -9.40 -21.41
CA LEU A 72 -31.59 -9.08 -20.27
C LEU A 72 -30.46 -10.10 -20.11
N ILE A 73 -30.76 -11.37 -20.24
CA ILE A 73 -29.74 -12.42 -20.19
C ILE A 73 -28.75 -12.24 -21.34
N VAL A 74 -29.24 -11.99 -22.56
CA VAL A 74 -28.38 -11.70 -23.71
C VAL A 74 -27.54 -10.46 -23.48
N TYR A 75 -28.10 -9.38 -22.94
CA TYR A 75 -27.38 -8.16 -22.57
C TYR A 75 -26.24 -8.45 -21.59
N LEU A 76 -26.49 -9.20 -20.51
CA LEU A 76 -25.47 -9.58 -19.54
C LEU A 76 -24.36 -10.42 -20.20
N CYS A 77 -24.69 -11.33 -21.10
CA CYS A 77 -23.71 -12.12 -21.85
C CYS A 77 -22.86 -11.26 -22.79
N VAL A 78 -23.49 -10.37 -23.57
CA VAL A 78 -22.82 -9.49 -24.54
C VAL A 78 -21.84 -8.54 -23.86
N ILE A 79 -22.22 -7.91 -22.75
CA ILE A 79 -21.32 -7.02 -22.00
C ILE A 79 -20.13 -7.79 -21.44
N ARG A 80 -20.30 -9.07 -21.11
CA ARG A 80 -19.24 -9.88 -20.55
C ARG A 80 -18.25 -10.43 -21.57
N LEU A 81 -18.68 -10.66 -22.80
CA LEU A 81 -17.83 -11.32 -23.81
C LEU A 81 -16.45 -10.65 -23.98
N PRO A 82 -16.34 -9.31 -24.07
CA PRO A 82 -15.03 -8.66 -24.16
C PRO A 82 -14.17 -8.85 -22.89
N LEU A 83 -14.75 -9.03 -21.70
CA LEU A 83 -13.99 -9.28 -20.48
C LEU A 83 -13.26 -10.62 -20.50
N LEU A 84 -13.83 -11.63 -21.14
CA LEU A 84 -13.19 -12.94 -21.32
C LEU A 84 -11.97 -12.80 -22.23
N LEU A 85 -12.08 -12.02 -23.29
CA LEU A 85 -10.98 -11.73 -24.24
C LEU A 85 -9.88 -10.86 -23.61
N LEU A 86 -10.26 -9.92 -22.72
CA LEU A 86 -9.35 -8.99 -22.07
C LEU A 86 -8.82 -9.49 -20.70
N LYS A 87 -9.09 -10.75 -20.33
CA LYS A 87 -8.76 -11.30 -19.00
C LYS A 87 -7.30 -11.08 -18.60
N HIS A 88 -6.37 -11.28 -19.53
CA HIS A 88 -4.93 -11.16 -19.29
C HIS A 88 -4.35 -9.81 -19.73
N SER A 89 -5.14 -8.93 -20.33
CA SER A 89 -4.67 -7.63 -20.78
C SER A 89 -4.47 -6.66 -19.63
N LYS A 90 -3.26 -6.12 -19.52
CA LYS A 90 -2.89 -5.02 -18.59
C LYS A 90 -3.09 -3.63 -19.21
N SER A 91 -3.67 -3.54 -20.40
CA SER A 91 -3.86 -2.26 -21.11
C SER A 91 -4.80 -1.32 -20.33
N ARG A 92 -4.60 -0.02 -20.52
CA ARG A 92 -5.45 1.03 -19.93
C ARG A 92 -6.90 0.89 -20.41
N ALA A 93 -7.09 0.55 -21.68
CA ALA A 93 -8.42 0.30 -22.25
C ALA A 93 -9.15 -0.88 -21.59
N ALA A 94 -8.45 -1.99 -21.32
CA ALA A 94 -9.03 -3.13 -20.61
C ALA A 94 -9.41 -2.79 -19.16
N SER A 95 -8.65 -1.93 -18.49
CA SER A 95 -9.00 -1.42 -17.16
C SER A 95 -10.27 -0.55 -17.19
N TRP A 96 -10.35 0.37 -18.14
CA TRP A 96 -11.53 1.22 -18.34
C TRP A 96 -12.77 0.39 -18.67
N TYR A 97 -12.65 -0.59 -19.54
CA TYR A 97 -13.78 -1.48 -19.89
C TYR A 97 -14.28 -2.27 -18.69
N ARG A 98 -13.36 -2.81 -17.87
CA ARG A 98 -13.74 -3.49 -16.60
C ARG A 98 -14.54 -2.58 -15.68
N THR A 99 -14.12 -1.34 -15.52
CA THR A 99 -14.84 -0.34 -14.73
C THR A 99 -16.21 -0.01 -15.34
N ALA A 100 -16.27 0.18 -16.66
CA ALA A 100 -17.52 0.45 -17.35
C ALA A 100 -18.54 -0.68 -17.19
N VAL A 101 -18.14 -1.94 -17.29
CA VAL A 101 -19.02 -3.10 -17.10
C VAL A 101 -19.61 -3.16 -15.69
N LEU A 102 -18.85 -2.76 -14.66
CA LEU A 102 -19.35 -2.70 -13.28
C LEU A 102 -20.52 -1.71 -13.11
N VAL A 103 -20.57 -0.67 -13.93
CA VAL A 103 -21.68 0.31 -13.95
C VAL A 103 -22.79 -0.12 -14.92
N LEU A 104 -22.42 -0.52 -16.12
CA LEU A 104 -23.38 -0.83 -17.19
C LEU A 104 -24.21 -2.07 -16.86
N GLN A 105 -23.61 -3.09 -16.28
CA GLN A 105 -24.32 -4.34 -15.96
C GLN A 105 -25.50 -4.12 -15.01
N PRO A 106 -25.36 -3.50 -13.81
CA PRO A 106 -26.50 -3.24 -12.96
C PRO A 106 -27.44 -2.15 -13.53
N LEU A 107 -26.91 -1.14 -14.23
CA LEU A 107 -27.71 -0.10 -14.82
C LEU A 107 -28.71 -0.65 -15.85
N GLY A 108 -28.27 -1.53 -16.74
CA GLY A 108 -29.15 -2.16 -17.72
C GLY A 108 -30.28 -2.96 -17.08
N VAL A 109 -29.98 -3.67 -15.98
CA VAL A 109 -31.01 -4.41 -15.22
C VAL A 109 -31.99 -3.44 -14.57
N VAL A 110 -31.49 -2.36 -13.93
CA VAL A 110 -32.33 -1.33 -13.30
C VAL A 110 -33.25 -0.67 -14.33
N VAL A 111 -32.74 -0.28 -15.49
CA VAL A 111 -33.50 0.36 -16.57
C VAL A 111 -34.60 -0.59 -17.08
N ALA A 112 -34.28 -1.87 -17.27
CA ALA A 112 -35.24 -2.84 -17.72
C ALA A 112 -36.34 -3.10 -16.68
N TYR A 113 -36.00 -3.14 -15.40
CA TYR A 113 -36.99 -3.24 -14.33
C TYR A 113 -37.91 -2.02 -14.25
N GLN A 114 -37.38 -0.81 -14.43
CA GLN A 114 -38.17 0.41 -14.47
C GLN A 114 -39.12 0.43 -15.68
N TYR A 115 -38.65 -0.04 -16.84
CA TYR A 115 -39.50 -0.21 -18.01
C TYR A 115 -40.59 -1.27 -17.79
N PHE A 116 -40.25 -2.38 -17.14
CA PHE A 116 -41.17 -3.43 -16.77
C PHE A 116 -42.30 -2.93 -15.85
N LEU A 117 -42.00 -2.07 -14.87
CA LEU A 117 -43.00 -1.42 -14.03
C LEU A 117 -44.09 -0.68 -14.80
N MET A 118 -43.76 -0.11 -15.97
CA MET A 118 -44.78 0.55 -16.82
C MET A 118 -45.73 -0.40 -17.52
N SER A 119 -45.33 -1.65 -17.67
CA SER A 119 -46.09 -2.69 -18.42
C SER A 119 -46.89 -3.58 -17.52
N VAL A 120 -46.69 -3.54 -16.21
CA VAL A 120 -47.31 -4.40 -15.20
C VAL A 120 -48.51 -3.69 -14.58
N PRO A 121 -49.64 -4.38 -14.31
CA PRO A 121 -50.76 -3.82 -13.56
C PRO A 121 -50.31 -3.23 -12.21
N SER A 122 -51.00 -2.17 -11.77
CA SER A 122 -50.63 -1.40 -10.56
C SER A 122 -50.57 -2.23 -9.29
N GLU A 123 -51.35 -3.31 -9.20
CA GLU A 123 -51.37 -4.25 -8.07
C GLU A 123 -50.03 -4.97 -7.85
N TYR A 124 -49.19 -5.08 -8.89
CA TYR A 124 -47.87 -5.72 -8.84
C TYR A 124 -46.71 -4.73 -8.76
N HIS A 125 -46.96 -3.41 -8.80
CA HIS A 125 -45.89 -2.40 -8.76
C HIS A 125 -44.99 -2.54 -7.55
N PHE A 126 -45.56 -2.87 -6.39
CA PHE A 126 -44.77 -3.07 -5.15
C PHE A 126 -43.79 -4.24 -5.27
N THR A 127 -44.23 -5.36 -5.85
CA THR A 127 -43.38 -6.56 -6.03
C THR A 127 -42.22 -6.29 -6.99
N VAL A 128 -42.50 -5.64 -8.11
CA VAL A 128 -41.47 -5.26 -9.09
C VAL A 128 -40.52 -4.22 -8.51
N PHE A 129 -41.04 -3.32 -7.67
CA PHE A 129 -40.24 -2.33 -6.94
C PHE A 129 -39.25 -2.98 -5.96
N VAL A 130 -39.70 -3.95 -5.14
CA VAL A 130 -38.83 -4.70 -4.24
C VAL A 130 -37.73 -5.42 -5.03
N GLY A 131 -38.08 -6.02 -6.17
CA GLY A 131 -37.10 -6.62 -7.06
C GLY A 131 -36.04 -5.62 -7.56
N ASN A 132 -36.46 -4.43 -7.95
CA ASN A 132 -35.54 -3.36 -8.38
C ASN A 132 -34.61 -2.90 -7.25
N LEU A 133 -35.16 -2.70 -6.05
CA LEU A 133 -34.36 -2.38 -4.84
C LEU A 133 -33.34 -3.47 -4.55
N MET A 134 -33.75 -4.72 -4.61
CA MET A 134 -32.84 -5.86 -4.43
C MET A 134 -31.68 -5.83 -5.43
N VAL A 135 -31.94 -5.56 -6.71
CA VAL A 135 -30.90 -5.44 -7.74
C VAL A 135 -29.94 -4.32 -7.42
N ILE A 136 -30.45 -3.13 -7.06
CA ILE A 136 -29.61 -1.98 -6.69
C ILE A 136 -28.78 -2.29 -5.45
N PHE A 137 -29.40 -2.88 -4.43
CA PHE A 137 -28.74 -3.26 -3.19
C PHE A 137 -27.64 -4.30 -3.44
N PHE A 138 -27.95 -5.39 -4.16
CA PHE A 138 -26.96 -6.41 -4.51
C PHE A 138 -25.85 -5.86 -5.39
N ALA A 139 -26.15 -5.06 -6.40
CA ALA A 139 -25.15 -4.43 -7.23
C ALA A 139 -24.19 -3.56 -6.40
N SER A 140 -24.73 -2.77 -5.50
CA SER A 140 -23.95 -1.87 -4.67
C SER A 140 -23.21 -2.57 -3.53
N PHE A 141 -23.73 -3.66 -3.02
CA PHE A 141 -23.10 -4.46 -1.95
C PHE A 141 -22.03 -5.41 -2.49
N LEU A 142 -22.31 -6.09 -3.59
CA LEU A 142 -21.39 -7.06 -4.19
C LEU A 142 -20.29 -6.40 -5.02
N ILE A 143 -20.60 -5.28 -5.67
CA ILE A 143 -19.65 -4.55 -6.50
C ILE A 143 -19.05 -3.42 -5.67
N HIS A 144 -17.82 -3.59 -5.22
CA HIS A 144 -17.10 -2.54 -4.52
C HIS A 144 -16.71 -1.43 -5.50
N LEU A 145 -17.70 -0.67 -5.92
CA LEU A 145 -17.53 0.49 -6.79
C LEU A 145 -16.76 1.60 -6.07
N PHE A 146 -15.94 2.32 -6.79
CA PHE A 146 -15.44 3.61 -6.32
C PHE A 146 -16.62 4.55 -6.05
N TRP A 147 -16.38 5.58 -5.24
CA TRP A 147 -17.41 6.58 -4.94
C TRP A 147 -18.03 7.15 -6.23
N VAL A 148 -17.20 7.43 -7.24
CA VAL A 148 -17.62 8.02 -8.50
C VAL A 148 -18.56 7.08 -9.26
N GLU A 149 -18.18 5.83 -9.47
CA GLU A 149 -19.00 4.84 -10.18
C GLU A 149 -20.33 4.60 -9.47
N HIS A 150 -20.30 4.57 -8.14
CA HIS A 150 -21.52 4.41 -7.34
C HIS A 150 -22.45 5.61 -7.51
N TYR A 151 -21.94 6.85 -7.44
CA TYR A 151 -22.75 8.04 -7.68
C TYR A 151 -23.27 8.10 -9.11
N VAL A 152 -22.44 7.78 -10.11
CA VAL A 152 -22.86 7.74 -11.52
C VAL A 152 -23.99 6.75 -11.72
N LEU A 153 -23.89 5.53 -11.18
CA LEU A 153 -24.96 4.53 -11.27
C LEU A 153 -26.26 5.05 -10.67
N ASN A 154 -26.20 5.63 -9.48
CA ASN A 154 -27.39 6.12 -8.79
C ASN A 154 -28.01 7.34 -9.50
N ILE A 155 -27.20 8.30 -9.96
CA ILE A 155 -27.67 9.46 -10.73
C ILE A 155 -28.33 9.00 -12.02
N LEU A 156 -27.70 8.11 -12.78
CA LEU A 156 -28.28 7.60 -14.03
C LEU A 156 -29.61 6.85 -13.78
N SER A 157 -29.70 6.05 -12.71
CA SER A 157 -30.95 5.38 -12.32
C SER A 157 -32.05 6.39 -12.00
N LEU A 158 -31.76 7.47 -11.27
CA LEU A 158 -32.71 8.53 -10.96
C LEU A 158 -33.12 9.32 -12.20
N VAL A 159 -32.22 9.59 -13.12
CA VAL A 159 -32.53 10.27 -14.39
C VAL A 159 -33.49 9.43 -15.23
N VAL A 160 -33.24 8.11 -15.33
CA VAL A 160 -34.15 7.18 -16.04
C VAL A 160 -35.52 7.15 -15.37
N LEU A 161 -35.56 7.07 -14.03
CA LEU A 161 -36.79 7.08 -13.26
C LEU A 161 -37.61 8.37 -13.48
N ALA A 162 -36.94 9.53 -13.46
CA ALA A 162 -37.56 10.82 -13.72
C ALA A 162 -38.12 10.90 -15.15
N ALA A 163 -37.39 10.40 -16.15
CA ALA A 163 -37.85 10.38 -17.56
C ALA A 163 -39.09 9.50 -17.74
N ILE A 164 -39.17 8.35 -17.03
CA ILE A 164 -40.34 7.48 -17.03
C ILE A 164 -41.54 8.19 -16.36
N ALA A 165 -41.32 8.79 -15.18
CA ALA A 165 -42.36 9.53 -14.46
C ALA A 165 -42.89 10.74 -15.24
N TRP A 166 -42.06 11.37 -16.07
CA TRP A 166 -42.44 12.45 -16.95
C TRP A 166 -43.41 11.97 -18.06
N ARG A 167 -43.12 10.78 -18.63
CA ARG A 167 -43.94 10.20 -19.71
C ARG A 167 -45.24 9.56 -19.23
N SER A 168 -45.27 9.08 -18.00
CA SER A 168 -46.42 8.38 -17.41
C SER A 168 -46.90 9.08 -16.14
N PRO A 169 -47.95 9.94 -16.23
CA PRO A 169 -48.47 10.64 -15.05
C PRO A 169 -48.98 9.74 -13.93
N SER A 170 -49.52 8.52 -14.28
CA SER A 170 -50.00 7.52 -13.32
C SER A 170 -48.83 6.97 -12.49
N PHE A 171 -47.64 6.98 -12.99
CA PHE A 171 -46.44 6.45 -12.33
C PHE A 171 -45.76 7.43 -11.37
N ARG A 172 -46.19 8.72 -11.30
CA ARG A 172 -45.50 9.75 -10.53
C ARG A 172 -45.37 9.45 -9.03
N ASN A 173 -46.42 8.89 -8.43
CA ASN A 173 -46.41 8.54 -7.01
C ASN A 173 -45.44 7.39 -6.73
N ASP A 174 -45.41 6.38 -7.58
CA ASP A 174 -44.52 5.25 -7.48
C ASP A 174 -43.07 5.68 -7.72
N ALA A 175 -42.85 6.61 -8.67
CA ALA A 175 -41.53 7.19 -8.92
C ALA A 175 -41.01 7.99 -7.72
N LEU A 176 -41.87 8.67 -6.98
CA LEU A 176 -41.47 9.39 -5.75
C LEU A 176 -41.05 8.39 -4.67
N GLN A 177 -41.82 7.34 -4.43
CA GLN A 177 -41.49 6.31 -3.45
C GLN A 177 -40.19 5.59 -3.83
N LEU A 178 -40.01 5.24 -5.10
CA LEU A 178 -38.78 4.67 -5.65
C LEU A 178 -37.58 5.57 -5.42
N SER A 179 -37.74 6.88 -5.63
CA SER A 179 -36.66 7.87 -5.42
C SER A 179 -36.25 7.94 -3.95
N ILE A 180 -37.21 7.94 -3.03
CA ILE A 180 -36.97 7.93 -1.58
C ILE A 180 -36.18 6.68 -1.16
N CYS A 181 -36.64 5.51 -1.62
CA CYS A 181 -35.97 4.24 -1.30
C CYS A 181 -34.58 4.15 -1.93
N HIS A 182 -34.42 4.67 -3.13
CA HIS A 182 -33.12 4.76 -3.79
C HIS A 182 -32.17 5.64 -2.98
N PHE A 183 -32.62 6.80 -2.53
CA PHE A 183 -31.84 7.70 -1.68
C PHE A 183 -31.47 7.05 -0.33
N ALA A 184 -32.41 6.35 0.31
CA ALA A 184 -32.16 5.60 1.54
C ALA A 184 -31.11 4.50 1.32
N SER A 185 -31.18 3.79 0.20
CA SER A 185 -30.17 2.74 -0.14
C SER A 185 -28.77 3.34 -0.32
N VAL A 186 -28.66 4.52 -0.94
CA VAL A 186 -27.39 5.24 -1.09
C VAL A 186 -26.76 5.59 0.26
N ILE A 187 -27.59 6.07 1.22
CA ILE A 187 -27.13 6.38 2.59
C ILE A 187 -26.62 5.13 3.29
N VAL A 188 -27.39 4.04 3.27
CA VAL A 188 -27.02 2.77 3.91
C VAL A 188 -25.69 2.26 3.33
N LEU A 189 -25.54 2.32 2.02
CA LEU A 189 -24.32 1.90 1.33
C LEU A 189 -23.12 2.79 1.65
N ALA A 190 -23.32 4.11 1.78
CA ALA A 190 -22.27 5.03 2.19
C ALA A 190 -21.76 4.72 3.61
N LEU A 191 -22.69 4.41 4.53
CA LEU A 191 -22.35 4.00 5.91
C LEU A 191 -21.60 2.66 5.95
N PHE A 192 -22.08 1.68 5.19
CA PHE A 192 -21.43 0.36 5.08
C PHE A 192 -19.99 0.50 4.52
N ARG A 193 -19.84 1.31 3.48
CA ARG A 193 -18.58 1.57 2.83
C ARG A 193 -17.59 2.28 3.77
N ARG A 194 -18.06 3.27 4.54
CA ARG A 194 -17.26 3.94 5.56
C ARG A 194 -16.72 2.93 6.57
N ARG A 195 -17.57 2.04 7.07
CA ARG A 195 -17.16 0.99 8.03
C ARG A 195 -16.17 0.00 7.41
N PHE A 196 -16.37 -0.37 6.15
CA PHE A 196 -15.46 -1.26 5.43
C PHE A 196 -14.09 -0.64 5.24
N VAL A 197 -14.01 0.62 4.79
CA VAL A 197 -12.73 1.35 4.64
C VAL A 197 -12.03 1.48 5.98
N SER A 198 -12.76 1.82 7.05
CA SER A 198 -12.19 1.87 8.40
C SER A 198 -11.59 0.53 8.83
N GLY A 199 -12.28 -0.58 8.57
CA GLY A 199 -11.76 -1.92 8.86
C GLY A 199 -10.52 -2.30 8.03
N LEU A 200 -10.41 -1.85 6.78
CA LEU A 200 -9.18 -2.00 6.00
C LEU A 200 -8.01 -1.22 6.57
N ILE A 201 -8.28 0.01 7.03
CA ILE A 201 -7.27 0.86 7.68
C ILE A 201 -6.77 0.19 8.95
N GLU A 202 -7.69 -0.23 9.80
CA GLU A 202 -7.37 -0.92 11.06
C GLU A 202 -6.55 -2.18 10.81
N LYS A 203 -6.98 -3.02 9.85
CA LYS A 203 -6.22 -4.21 9.44
C LYS A 203 -4.82 -3.84 8.93
N TYR A 204 -4.71 -2.81 8.10
CA TYR A 204 -3.42 -2.35 7.58
C TYR A 204 -2.51 -1.86 8.71
N ASN A 205 -3.03 -1.03 9.63
CA ASN A 205 -2.26 -0.51 10.74
C ASN A 205 -1.77 -1.63 11.66
N THR A 206 -2.62 -2.63 11.94
CA THR A 206 -2.24 -3.81 12.70
C THR A 206 -1.13 -4.61 12.01
N LEU A 207 -1.28 -4.83 10.70
CA LEU A 207 -0.28 -5.56 9.92
C LEU A 207 1.03 -4.78 9.80
N ARG A 208 0.96 -3.45 9.66
CA ARG A 208 2.13 -2.57 9.61
C ARG A 208 2.97 -2.63 10.89
N ALA A 209 2.33 -2.84 12.04
CA ALA A 209 3.03 -2.98 13.31
C ALA A 209 3.90 -4.24 13.42
N ILE A 210 3.63 -5.27 12.60
CA ILE A 210 4.27 -6.59 12.69
C ILE A 210 4.97 -7.05 11.40
N ALA A 211 4.76 -6.33 10.29
CA ALA A 211 5.25 -6.74 8.97
C ALA A 211 5.80 -5.54 8.18
N PRO A 212 6.73 -5.77 7.24
CA PRO A 212 7.19 -4.74 6.30
C PRO A 212 6.03 -4.05 5.59
N ILE A 213 6.16 -2.76 5.30
CA ILE A 213 5.07 -1.95 4.73
C ILE A 213 4.56 -2.53 3.41
N ALA A 214 5.44 -2.93 2.50
CA ALA A 214 5.05 -3.55 1.21
C ALA A 214 4.22 -4.81 1.44
N VAL A 215 4.60 -5.62 2.42
CA VAL A 215 3.92 -6.84 2.86
C VAL A 215 2.57 -6.52 3.49
N ALA A 216 2.53 -5.59 4.45
CA ALA A 216 1.30 -5.17 5.10
C ALA A 216 0.28 -4.63 4.07
N ARG A 217 0.74 -3.89 3.05
CA ARG A 217 -0.08 -3.45 1.91
C ARG A 217 -0.68 -4.62 1.14
N LYS A 218 0.15 -5.60 0.75
CA LYS A 218 -0.31 -6.78 0.01
C LYS A 218 -1.31 -7.58 0.83
N MET A 219 -1.02 -7.81 2.12
CA MET A 219 -1.92 -8.54 3.02
C MET A 219 -3.24 -7.80 3.28
N ALA A 220 -3.21 -6.47 3.38
CA ALA A 220 -4.43 -5.69 3.59
C ALA A 220 -5.38 -5.74 2.39
N ILE A 221 -4.84 -5.76 1.16
CA ILE A 221 -5.62 -5.80 -0.07
C ILE A 221 -5.97 -7.21 -0.54
N ALA A 222 -5.35 -8.24 0.02
CA ALA A 222 -5.61 -9.63 -0.36
C ALA A 222 -6.97 -10.12 0.15
N ARG A 223 -7.62 -10.90 -0.67
CA ARG A 223 -8.87 -11.55 -0.34
C ARG A 223 -8.61 -12.93 0.27
N GLY A 224 -9.23 -13.20 1.41
CA GLY A 224 -9.17 -14.53 2.02
C GLY A 224 -7.84 -14.91 2.67
N GLY A 225 -6.94 -13.94 2.74
CA GLY A 225 -5.55 -14.14 3.15
C GLY A 225 -4.64 -14.27 1.92
N ILE A 226 -3.43 -13.77 2.04
CA ILE A 226 -2.33 -14.15 1.15
C ILE A 226 -1.91 -15.54 1.61
N ASP A 227 -1.62 -16.42 0.68
CA ASP A 227 -0.71 -17.51 0.99
C ASP A 227 0.64 -16.89 1.37
N THR A 228 0.78 -16.64 2.68
CA THR A 228 1.95 -15.98 3.23
C THR A 228 3.20 -16.80 2.96
N GLU A 229 3.07 -18.12 2.80
CA GLU A 229 4.21 -18.98 2.47
C GLU A 229 4.71 -18.71 1.05
N GLU A 230 3.83 -18.58 0.06
CA GLU A 230 4.26 -18.34 -1.33
C GLU A 230 4.74 -16.89 -1.54
N GLU A 231 4.04 -15.90 -1.00
CA GLU A 231 4.42 -14.48 -1.15
C GLU A 231 5.73 -14.15 -0.45
N PHE A 232 5.97 -14.76 0.73
CA PHE A 232 7.19 -14.55 1.53
C PHE A 232 8.22 -15.66 1.40
N LYS A 233 8.04 -16.57 0.45
CA LYS A 233 9.03 -17.58 0.14
C LYS A 233 10.40 -16.94 -0.07
N PRO A 234 11.45 -17.44 0.58
CA PRO A 234 12.79 -16.92 0.40
C PRO A 234 13.19 -16.88 -1.08
N LYS A 235 13.55 -15.68 -1.56
CA LYS A 235 13.98 -15.46 -2.95
C LYS A 235 15.32 -14.77 -2.98
N THR A 236 16.20 -15.16 -3.90
CA THR A 236 17.44 -14.44 -4.15
C THR A 236 17.11 -13.09 -4.77
N ARG A 237 17.59 -12.01 -4.13
CA ARG A 237 17.38 -10.63 -4.58
C ARG A 237 18.64 -9.82 -4.38
N TYR A 238 18.82 -8.81 -5.25
CA TYR A 238 19.79 -7.76 -4.97
C TYR A 238 19.23 -6.84 -3.89
N ALA A 239 20.02 -6.59 -2.84
CA ALA A 239 19.60 -5.81 -1.69
C ALA A 239 20.78 -5.02 -1.11
N ALA A 240 20.48 -3.99 -0.31
CA ALA A 240 21.44 -3.30 0.52
C ALA A 240 21.03 -3.46 1.99
N PHE A 241 22.01 -3.68 2.87
CA PHE A 241 21.80 -3.82 4.30
C PHE A 241 22.50 -2.67 5.02
N LEU A 242 21.74 -1.95 5.82
CA LEU A 242 22.20 -0.91 6.72
C LEU A 242 22.17 -1.43 8.15
N SER A 243 23.27 -1.25 8.88
CA SER A 243 23.38 -1.47 10.32
C SER A 243 23.80 -0.18 11.01
N SER A 244 23.11 0.17 12.08
CA SER A 244 23.42 1.32 12.92
C SER A 244 23.18 1.00 14.38
N ASP A 245 24.01 1.53 15.27
CA ASP A 245 23.93 1.27 16.72
C ASP A 245 24.34 2.55 17.49
N TRP A 246 23.58 2.84 18.58
CA TRP A 246 23.88 4.02 19.38
C TRP A 246 25.16 3.83 20.15
N ARG A 247 25.85 4.94 20.37
CA ARG A 247 27.00 4.94 21.25
C ARG A 247 26.58 5.24 22.67
N ASN A 248 27.29 4.57 23.57
CA ASN A 248 27.10 4.78 25.00
C ASN A 248 25.66 4.54 25.48
N TYR A 249 24.88 3.67 24.80
CA TYR A 249 23.53 3.34 25.20
C TYR A 249 23.46 2.92 26.67
N GLN A 250 24.38 2.07 27.14
CA GLN A 250 24.44 1.65 28.53
C GLN A 250 24.62 2.82 29.50
N ALA A 251 25.43 3.82 29.15
CA ALA A 251 25.59 5.03 29.95
C ALA A 251 24.30 5.86 29.95
N ILE A 252 23.62 6.01 28.82
CA ILE A 252 22.32 6.67 28.73
C ILE A 252 21.30 5.93 29.60
N ALA A 253 21.20 4.62 29.49
CA ALA A 253 20.25 3.79 30.24
C ALA A 253 20.54 3.76 31.76
N SER A 254 21.80 3.93 32.16
CA SER A 254 22.18 3.96 33.58
C SER A 254 22.02 5.33 34.25
N THR A 255 21.98 6.41 33.45
CA THR A 255 21.89 7.80 33.96
C THR A 255 20.49 8.39 33.91
N HIS A 256 19.57 7.77 33.19
CA HIS A 256 18.19 8.24 33.02
C HIS A 256 17.19 7.18 33.50
N SER A 257 15.96 7.59 33.84
CA SER A 257 14.89 6.64 34.16
C SER A 257 14.46 5.84 32.91
N ALA A 258 13.87 4.68 33.12
CA ALA A 258 13.39 3.82 32.01
C ALA A 258 12.37 4.53 31.13
N GLU A 259 11.53 5.42 31.70
CA GLU A 259 10.53 6.19 30.98
C GLU A 259 11.18 7.22 30.06
N VAL A 260 12.26 7.88 30.49
CA VAL A 260 13.03 8.83 29.67
C VAL A 260 13.70 8.10 28.49
N VAL A 261 14.30 6.93 28.77
CA VAL A 261 14.92 6.11 27.73
C VAL A 261 13.87 5.61 26.74
N ALA A 262 12.70 5.15 27.21
CA ALA A 262 11.61 4.73 26.34
C ALA A 262 11.08 5.87 25.45
N SER A 263 10.90 7.05 26.01
CA SER A 263 10.48 8.25 25.25
C SER A 263 11.53 8.66 24.19
N LEU A 264 12.83 8.52 24.51
CA LEU A 264 13.89 8.78 23.56
C LEU A 264 13.89 7.76 22.40
N PHE A 265 13.65 6.48 22.67
CA PHE A 265 13.47 5.47 21.63
C PHE A 265 12.26 5.79 20.74
N GLU A 266 11.13 6.12 21.34
CA GLU A 266 9.92 6.46 20.61
C GLU A 266 10.14 7.63 19.66
N ALA A 267 10.73 8.73 20.15
CA ALA A 267 11.06 9.89 19.32
C ALA A 267 12.04 9.54 18.20
N TYR A 268 13.13 8.84 18.53
CA TYR A 268 14.13 8.42 17.54
C TYR A 268 13.51 7.57 16.45
N TYR A 269 12.79 6.50 16.81
CA TYR A 269 12.21 5.59 15.82
C TYR A 269 11.09 6.25 15.02
N ASN A 270 10.27 7.13 15.61
CA ASN A 270 9.26 7.90 14.88
C ASN A 270 9.91 8.79 13.80
N ILE A 271 11.01 9.48 14.11
CA ILE A 271 11.76 10.30 13.16
C ILE A 271 12.39 9.43 12.07
N VAL A 272 13.03 8.32 12.46
CA VAL A 272 13.68 7.37 11.54
C VAL A 272 12.67 6.79 10.56
N PHE A 273 11.55 6.25 11.04
CA PHE A 273 10.56 5.61 10.18
C PHE A 273 9.80 6.61 9.32
N THR A 274 9.49 7.80 9.82
CA THR A 274 8.91 8.88 9.01
C THR A 274 9.84 9.29 7.87
N THR A 275 11.15 9.36 8.16
CA THR A 275 12.17 9.67 7.15
C THR A 275 12.29 8.53 6.13
N LEU A 276 12.30 7.28 6.58
CA LEU A 276 12.38 6.10 5.74
C LEU A 276 11.18 6.00 4.79
N GLU A 277 9.97 6.21 5.29
CA GLU A 277 8.74 6.20 4.46
C GLU A 277 8.71 7.32 3.42
N ARG A 278 9.29 8.46 3.73
CA ARG A 278 9.42 9.57 2.78
C ARG A 278 10.40 9.26 1.65
N ILE A 279 11.50 8.56 1.95
CA ILE A 279 12.55 8.22 0.97
C ILE A 279 12.15 6.98 0.16
N VAL A 280 11.48 6.01 0.79
CA VAL A 280 11.07 4.73 0.19
C VAL A 280 9.54 4.59 0.25
N PRO A 281 8.78 5.40 -0.49
CA PRO A 281 7.32 5.47 -0.38
C PRO A 281 6.60 4.21 -0.86
N ASP A 282 7.25 3.38 -1.67
CA ASP A 282 6.74 2.07 -2.12
C ASP A 282 6.86 0.99 -1.03
N GLY A 283 7.59 1.27 0.04
CA GLY A 283 7.77 0.36 1.17
C GLY A 283 8.66 -0.85 0.85
N THR A 284 9.52 -0.75 -0.17
CA THR A 284 10.49 -1.80 -0.54
C THR A 284 11.69 -1.83 0.42
N TYR A 285 11.38 -1.93 1.69
CA TYR A 285 12.35 -2.14 2.75
C TYR A 285 11.80 -3.06 3.83
N TYR A 286 12.70 -3.65 4.59
CA TYR A 286 12.42 -4.32 5.86
C TYR A 286 13.31 -3.70 6.93
N ALA A 287 12.72 -3.27 8.03
CA ALA A 287 13.43 -2.72 9.16
C ALA A 287 13.20 -3.55 10.41
N ASP A 288 14.24 -3.73 11.17
CA ASP A 288 14.25 -4.42 12.44
C ASP A 288 15.07 -3.61 13.44
N TRP A 289 14.71 -3.66 14.70
CA TRP A 289 15.44 -2.98 15.75
C TRP A 289 15.42 -3.78 17.04
N VAL A 290 16.53 -3.75 17.73
CA VAL A 290 16.68 -4.35 19.05
C VAL A 290 17.38 -3.34 19.96
N ALA A 291 16.63 -2.77 20.90
CA ALA A 291 17.10 -1.66 21.73
C ALA A 291 17.65 -0.50 20.87
N ASP A 292 18.93 -0.20 20.94
CA ASP A 292 19.63 0.86 20.24
C ASP A 292 20.14 0.47 18.84
N GLU A 293 20.06 -0.81 18.46
CA GLU A 293 20.48 -1.29 17.15
C GLU A 293 19.35 -1.18 16.14
N LEU A 294 19.63 -0.56 14.99
CA LEU A 294 18.75 -0.46 13.84
C LEU A 294 19.34 -1.22 12.66
N SER A 295 18.55 -2.10 12.07
CA SER A 295 18.91 -2.85 10.87
C SER A 295 17.86 -2.66 9.79
N ILE A 296 18.27 -2.26 8.57
CA ILE A 296 17.36 -2.04 7.45
C ILE A 296 17.85 -2.76 6.20
N VAL A 297 16.96 -3.51 5.57
CA VAL A 297 17.19 -4.12 4.25
C VAL A 297 16.42 -3.32 3.22
N PHE A 298 17.08 -2.77 2.22
CA PHE A 298 16.48 -2.17 1.04
C PHE A 298 16.50 -3.19 -0.10
N TYR A 299 15.39 -3.35 -0.81
CA TYR A 299 15.27 -4.31 -1.91
C TYR A 299 14.38 -3.77 -3.02
N SER A 300 14.37 -4.43 -4.17
CA SER A 300 13.44 -4.15 -5.26
C SER A 300 12.63 -5.39 -5.60
N GLU A 301 11.35 -5.21 -5.92
CA GLU A 301 10.51 -6.31 -6.43
C GLU A 301 10.77 -6.63 -7.90
N THR A 302 11.31 -5.66 -8.64
CA THR A 302 11.59 -5.74 -10.09
C THR A 302 13.07 -5.95 -10.40
N ASP A 303 13.88 -6.29 -9.39
CA ASP A 303 15.35 -6.43 -9.48
C ASP A 303 16.07 -5.17 -10.00
N ASN A 304 15.52 -4.00 -9.66
CA ASN A 304 16.11 -2.70 -10.00
C ASN A 304 17.22 -2.34 -9.00
N HIS A 305 18.45 -2.67 -9.35
CA HIS A 305 19.62 -2.41 -8.49
C HIS A 305 19.83 -0.91 -8.22
N GLU A 306 19.60 -0.06 -9.23
CA GLU A 306 19.77 1.40 -9.08
C GLU A 306 18.83 1.95 -8.00
N GLN A 307 17.57 1.51 -7.99
CA GLN A 307 16.60 1.90 -6.97
C GLN A 307 17.04 1.48 -5.57
N VAL A 308 17.59 0.25 -5.43
CA VAL A 308 18.09 -0.25 -4.15
C VAL A 308 19.22 0.62 -3.62
N LEU A 309 20.22 0.89 -4.48
CA LEU A 309 21.38 1.74 -4.12
C LEU A 309 20.96 3.17 -3.77
N GLN A 310 20.06 3.75 -4.56
CA GLN A 310 19.52 5.09 -4.34
C GLN A 310 18.81 5.22 -3.00
N ASN A 311 17.89 4.29 -2.73
CA ASN A 311 17.10 4.30 -1.48
C ASN A 311 18.01 4.14 -0.27
N ALA A 312 18.94 3.18 -0.31
CA ALA A 312 19.86 2.91 0.76
C ALA A 312 20.79 4.11 1.06
N MET A 313 21.40 4.70 0.02
CA MET A 313 22.32 5.83 0.16
C MET A 313 21.60 7.10 0.64
N ARG A 314 20.44 7.44 0.06
CA ARG A 314 19.67 8.61 0.50
C ARG A 314 19.20 8.50 1.93
N PHE A 315 18.77 7.30 2.34
CA PHE A 315 18.40 7.08 3.72
C PHE A 315 19.62 7.18 4.66
N ALA A 316 20.75 6.58 4.32
CA ALA A 316 21.99 6.69 5.09
C ALA A 316 22.44 8.14 5.24
N HIS A 317 22.34 8.95 4.17
CA HIS A 317 22.62 10.40 4.22
C HIS A 317 21.68 11.12 5.18
N ALA A 318 20.36 10.88 5.08
CA ALA A 318 19.39 11.49 5.99
C ALA A 318 19.60 11.06 7.45
N LEU A 319 19.98 9.81 7.67
CA LEU A 319 20.32 9.29 8.99
C LEU A 319 21.56 9.98 9.58
N CYS A 320 22.53 10.38 8.75
CA CYS A 320 23.71 11.10 9.19
C CYS A 320 23.49 12.61 9.39
N THR A 321 22.57 13.23 8.65
CA THR A 321 22.42 14.70 8.59
C THR A 321 21.17 15.21 9.29
N PHE A 322 20.01 14.69 8.91
CA PHE A 322 18.69 15.16 9.37
C PHE A 322 18.30 14.57 10.71
N VAL A 323 18.40 13.24 10.86
CA VAL A 323 17.89 12.53 12.06
C VAL A 323 18.53 13.00 13.36
N PRO A 324 19.85 13.19 13.47
CA PRO A 324 20.45 13.66 14.72
C PRO A 324 19.94 15.03 15.16
N SER A 325 19.77 15.95 14.21
CA SER A 325 19.26 17.30 14.49
C SER A 325 17.79 17.29 14.89
N ALA A 326 16.98 16.44 14.24
CA ALA A 326 15.56 16.30 14.54
C ALA A 326 15.33 15.68 15.92
N VAL A 327 16.08 14.63 16.29
CA VAL A 327 16.02 14.01 17.63
C VAL A 327 16.49 15.00 18.69
N ALA A 328 17.57 15.74 18.45
CA ALA A 328 18.06 16.76 19.40
C ALA A 328 17.02 17.87 19.63
N ALA A 329 16.28 18.25 18.59
CA ALA A 329 15.22 19.26 18.70
C ALA A 329 14.01 18.75 19.50
N GLU A 330 13.67 17.45 19.38
CA GLU A 330 12.52 16.85 20.05
C GLU A 330 12.82 16.46 21.50
N CYS A 331 13.98 15.83 21.75
CA CYS A 331 14.33 15.26 23.06
C CYS A 331 15.38 16.06 23.83
N SER A 332 15.91 17.16 23.29
CA SER A 332 17.04 17.92 23.85
C SER A 332 18.28 17.06 24.12
N MET A 333 18.43 15.93 23.44
CA MET A 333 19.50 14.97 23.59
C MET A 333 20.16 14.66 22.25
N GLN A 334 21.48 14.78 22.19
CA GLN A 334 22.25 14.41 21.00
C GLN A 334 22.58 12.92 21.01
N LEU A 335 21.95 12.17 20.13
CA LEU A 335 22.30 10.78 19.88
C LEU A 335 23.55 10.71 18.99
N LYS A 336 24.45 9.80 19.39
CA LYS A 336 25.66 9.47 18.62
C LYS A 336 25.55 8.02 18.17
N TYR A 337 25.73 7.78 16.88
CA TYR A 337 25.73 6.44 16.29
C TYR A 337 26.63 6.38 15.07
N ASP A 338 26.96 5.20 14.62
CA ASP A 338 27.74 4.96 13.41
C ASP A 338 26.99 3.96 12.51
N ILE A 339 27.29 3.99 11.22
CA ILE A 339 26.52 3.29 10.20
C ILE A 339 27.46 2.49 9.32
N GLY A 340 27.15 1.21 9.18
CA GLY A 340 27.70 0.34 8.14
C GLY A 340 26.67 0.02 7.08
N LEU A 341 27.02 0.13 5.81
CA LEU A 341 26.14 -0.13 4.68
C LEU A 341 26.86 -0.93 3.61
N ALA A 342 26.30 -2.04 3.20
CA ALA A 342 26.82 -2.90 2.14
C ALA A 342 25.70 -3.48 1.29
N CYS A 343 26.00 -3.87 0.04
CA CYS A 343 25.01 -4.39 -0.90
C CYS A 343 25.51 -5.63 -1.66
N GLY A 344 24.55 -6.38 -2.18
CA GLY A 344 24.83 -7.60 -2.96
C GLY A 344 23.59 -8.47 -3.12
N TYR A 345 23.80 -9.70 -3.59
CA TYR A 345 22.76 -10.70 -3.69
C TYR A 345 22.63 -11.47 -2.37
N GLY A 346 21.38 -11.65 -1.91
CA GLY A 346 21.06 -12.42 -0.71
C GLY A 346 19.69 -13.07 -0.80
N VAL A 347 19.40 -14.00 0.08
CA VAL A 347 18.11 -14.66 0.18
C VAL A 347 17.23 -13.89 1.15
N LEU A 348 16.27 -13.14 0.62
CA LEU A 348 15.29 -12.35 1.36
C LEU A 348 13.94 -13.08 1.42
N GLY A 349 13.35 -13.16 2.60
CA GLY A 349 12.03 -13.74 2.82
C GLY A 349 11.82 -14.22 4.23
N LEU A 350 10.73 -14.98 4.46
CA LEU A 350 10.44 -15.58 5.75
C LEU A 350 11.40 -16.74 6.04
N GLN A 351 12.22 -16.58 7.05
CA GLN A 351 13.20 -17.58 7.48
C GLN A 351 13.02 -17.88 8.99
N GLY A 352 13.41 -19.08 9.40
CA GLY A 352 13.34 -19.53 10.78
C GLY A 352 12.46 -20.76 10.96
N PRO A 353 12.23 -21.20 12.23
CA PRO A 353 11.39 -22.34 12.55
C PRO A 353 9.95 -22.13 12.08
N ASN A 354 9.26 -23.21 11.72
CA ASN A 354 7.89 -23.16 11.16
C ASN A 354 6.89 -22.32 11.99
N GLN A 355 7.05 -22.29 13.31
CA GLN A 355 6.15 -21.56 14.20
C GLN A 355 6.57 -20.11 14.49
N ARG A 356 7.79 -19.69 14.06
CA ARG A 356 8.34 -18.35 14.35
C ARG A 356 9.20 -17.85 13.18
N LYS A 357 8.61 -17.81 12.00
CA LYS A 357 9.27 -17.23 10.84
C LYS A 357 9.34 -15.71 10.97
N LYS A 358 10.48 -15.14 10.61
CA LYS A 358 10.74 -13.69 10.57
C LYS A 358 11.21 -13.34 9.16
N THR A 359 10.75 -12.22 8.62
CA THR A 359 11.33 -11.67 7.40
C THR A 359 12.76 -11.24 7.69
N THR A 360 13.70 -11.79 6.96
CA THR A 360 15.11 -11.48 7.13
C THR A 360 15.87 -11.72 5.83
N ILE A 361 17.13 -11.28 5.79
CA ILE A 361 18.04 -11.55 4.69
C ILE A 361 19.20 -12.42 5.17
N THR A 362 19.49 -13.47 4.42
CA THR A 362 20.71 -14.27 4.59
C THR A 362 21.67 -13.90 3.46
N ALA A 363 22.75 -13.19 3.79
CA ALA A 363 23.70 -12.68 2.83
C ALA A 363 25.04 -12.36 3.49
N GLU A 364 26.13 -12.48 2.73
CA GLU A 364 27.47 -12.11 3.16
C GLU A 364 27.58 -10.60 3.45
N PHE A 365 27.00 -9.77 2.57
CA PHE A 365 27.03 -8.34 2.70
C PHE A 365 26.30 -7.81 3.95
N ALA A 366 25.30 -8.53 4.46
CA ALA A 366 24.64 -8.18 5.72
C ALA A 366 25.63 -8.28 6.90
N GLY A 367 26.43 -9.36 6.91
CA GLY A 367 27.54 -9.51 7.85
C GLY A 367 28.63 -8.44 7.64
N THR A 368 28.90 -8.05 6.41
CA THR A 368 29.85 -6.97 6.07
C THR A 368 29.38 -5.64 6.63
N ALA A 369 28.11 -5.25 6.39
CA ALA A 369 27.54 -4.02 6.92
C ALA A 369 27.66 -3.92 8.47
N LYS A 370 27.36 -5.01 9.18
CA LYS A 370 27.53 -5.05 10.65
C LYS A 370 28.97 -4.85 11.08
N ARG A 371 29.93 -5.41 10.34
CA ARG A 371 31.37 -5.21 10.62
C ARG A 371 31.82 -3.80 10.27
N LEU A 372 31.27 -3.18 9.22
CA LEU A 372 31.54 -1.79 8.88
C LEU A 372 31.06 -0.83 9.97
N GLU A 373 29.89 -1.10 10.57
CA GLU A 373 29.43 -0.35 11.74
C GLU A 373 30.42 -0.44 12.90
N THR A 374 30.94 -1.66 13.18
CA THR A 374 31.97 -1.87 14.21
C THR A 374 33.27 -1.12 13.83
N GLU A 375 33.73 -1.20 12.59
CA GLU A 375 34.92 -0.48 12.10
C GLU A 375 34.76 1.03 12.23
N ALA A 376 33.56 1.56 11.99
CA ALA A 376 33.27 2.99 12.17
C ALA A 376 33.41 3.43 13.64
N LYS A 377 33.03 2.57 14.59
CA LYS A 377 33.25 2.79 16.03
C LYS A 377 34.74 2.83 16.36
N ASP A 378 35.52 1.90 15.82
CA ASP A 378 36.97 1.81 16.04
C ASP A 378 37.71 3.02 15.45
N LEU A 379 37.36 3.43 14.23
CA LEU A 379 37.90 4.65 13.59
C LEU A 379 37.63 5.88 14.43
N ARG A 380 36.49 5.99 15.04
CA ARG A 380 36.16 7.11 15.91
C ARG A 380 36.97 7.06 17.21
N ALA A 381 37.16 5.90 17.81
CA ALA A 381 37.96 5.75 19.00
C ALA A 381 39.42 6.22 18.78
N LEU A 382 39.89 6.03 17.56
CA LEU A 382 41.24 6.48 17.15
C LEU A 382 41.30 7.99 16.80
N SER A 383 40.16 8.63 16.52
CA SER A 383 40.11 10.06 16.24
C SER A 383 40.03 10.85 17.55
N ASN A 384 40.95 11.83 17.75
CA ASN A 384 40.96 12.68 18.94
C ASN A 384 39.75 13.64 19.02
N SER A 385 38.71 13.44 18.25
CA SER A 385 37.55 14.32 18.18
C SER A 385 36.24 13.55 18.49
N PRO A 386 35.91 13.36 19.78
CA PRO A 386 34.75 12.58 20.21
C PRO A 386 33.39 13.21 19.84
N ASN A 387 33.37 14.47 19.41
CA ASN A 387 32.14 15.23 19.13
C ASN A 387 31.77 15.30 17.64
N GLN A 388 32.43 14.53 16.78
CA GLN A 388 32.08 14.47 15.36
C GLN A 388 30.74 13.72 15.12
N GLY A 389 29.98 14.14 14.10
CA GLY A 389 28.75 13.54 13.65
C GLY A 389 28.85 12.03 13.30
N PRO A 390 27.79 11.36 12.90
CA PRO A 390 27.80 9.95 12.50
C PRO A 390 28.85 9.66 11.43
N ILE A 391 29.51 8.50 11.53
CA ILE A 391 30.40 7.98 10.48
C ILE A 391 29.59 6.95 9.68
N LEU A 392 29.58 7.12 8.36
CA LEU A 392 29.04 6.17 7.39
C LEU A 392 30.20 5.45 6.70
N LEU A 393 30.25 4.12 6.82
CA LEU A 393 31.13 3.26 6.03
C LEU A 393 30.31 2.49 4.99
N VAL A 394 30.74 2.54 3.73
CA VAL A 394 30.08 1.89 2.61
C VAL A 394 31.03 0.99 1.81
N ASP A 395 30.48 -0.02 1.17
CA ASP A 395 31.22 -0.85 0.22
C ASP A 395 31.51 -0.14 -1.11
N HIS A 396 32.29 -0.78 -1.97
CA HIS A 396 32.72 -0.22 -3.25
C HIS A 396 31.54 0.12 -4.18
N ASN A 397 30.51 -0.74 -4.26
CA ASN A 397 29.39 -0.53 -5.18
C ASN A 397 28.53 0.67 -4.79
N LEU A 398 28.25 0.82 -3.50
CA LEU A 398 27.53 1.96 -2.94
C LEU A 398 28.33 3.25 -3.10
N HIS A 399 29.63 3.22 -2.86
CA HIS A 399 30.53 4.36 -3.10
C HIS A 399 30.54 4.77 -4.57
N ALA A 400 30.71 3.82 -5.50
CA ALA A 400 30.69 4.10 -6.92
C ALA A 400 29.37 4.73 -7.37
N TYR A 401 28.25 4.22 -6.87
CA TYR A 401 26.93 4.78 -7.14
C TYR A 401 26.79 6.21 -6.58
N ALA A 402 27.15 6.43 -5.32
CA ALA A 402 27.04 7.74 -4.68
C ALA A 402 27.90 8.80 -5.40
N SER A 403 29.14 8.43 -5.75
CA SER A 403 30.07 9.32 -6.46
C SER A 403 29.59 9.68 -7.86
N ALA A 404 28.88 8.77 -8.53
CA ALA A 404 28.36 8.98 -9.88
C ALA A 404 27.00 9.70 -9.93
N LYS A 405 26.10 9.39 -9.00
CA LYS A 405 24.68 9.77 -9.08
C LYS A 405 24.21 10.70 -7.95
N LEU A 406 24.89 10.72 -6.81
CA LEU A 406 24.49 11.47 -5.61
C LEU A 406 25.60 12.46 -5.17
N ARG A 407 26.38 12.92 -6.12
CA ARG A 407 27.52 13.82 -5.84
C ARG A 407 27.10 15.12 -5.16
N ASP A 408 25.94 15.65 -5.52
CA ASP A 408 25.40 16.89 -4.92
C ASP A 408 24.97 16.69 -3.46
N GLU A 409 24.56 15.47 -3.10
CA GLU A 409 24.12 15.14 -1.73
C GLU A 409 25.32 14.79 -0.83
N PHE A 410 26.30 14.04 -1.33
CA PHE A 410 27.44 13.55 -0.56
C PHE A 410 28.72 14.39 -0.72
N GLY A 411 28.80 15.24 -1.74
CA GLY A 411 30.01 15.94 -2.10
C GLY A 411 31.13 15.00 -2.60
N SER A 412 32.37 15.48 -2.64
CA SER A 412 33.54 14.65 -3.01
C SER A 412 34.24 14.01 -1.79
N GLN A 413 33.52 13.84 -0.69
CA GLN A 413 34.12 13.60 0.64
C GLN A 413 34.21 12.15 1.07
N PHE A 414 34.24 11.20 0.14
CA PHE A 414 34.56 9.82 0.51
C PHE A 414 36.04 9.58 0.61
N ALA A 415 36.49 9.07 1.77
CA ALA A 415 37.87 8.68 2.00
C ALA A 415 37.99 7.15 2.05
N PRO A 416 38.98 6.55 1.35
CA PRO A 416 39.20 5.12 1.45
C PRO A 416 39.70 4.74 2.86
N VAL A 417 39.23 3.62 3.36
CA VAL A 417 39.61 3.05 4.66
C VAL A 417 39.92 1.58 4.46
N VAL A 418 41.07 1.14 4.95
CA VAL A 418 41.42 -0.28 5.00
C VAL A 418 40.91 -0.85 6.32
N ALA A 419 40.01 -1.79 6.26
CA ALA A 419 39.38 -2.36 7.44
C ALA A 419 40.36 -3.19 8.30
N ARG A 420 40.21 -3.09 9.61
CA ARG A 420 40.97 -3.83 10.63
C ARG A 420 40.13 -4.91 11.31
N THR A 421 38.81 -4.78 11.21
CA THR A 421 37.86 -5.71 11.81
C THR A 421 37.98 -7.11 11.21
N LYS A 422 37.95 -8.14 12.06
CA LYS A 422 38.02 -9.55 11.64
C LYS A 422 37.00 -9.87 10.57
N ASN A 423 37.38 -10.71 9.60
CA ASN A 423 36.63 -11.18 8.43
C ASN A 423 36.41 -10.15 7.30
N ILE A 424 36.78 -8.88 7.48
CA ILE A 424 36.87 -7.86 6.43
C ILE A 424 38.25 -7.22 6.41
N MET A 425 39.19 -7.72 7.19
CA MET A 425 40.56 -7.20 7.34
C MET A 425 41.26 -7.10 5.98
N GLY A 426 41.89 -5.95 5.74
CA GLY A 426 42.61 -5.68 4.50
C GLY A 426 41.73 -5.27 3.31
N GLN A 427 40.43 -5.33 3.43
CA GLN A 427 39.53 -4.86 2.39
C GLN A 427 39.38 -3.33 2.47
N THR A 428 39.23 -2.68 1.31
CA THR A 428 39.04 -1.24 1.22
C THR A 428 37.55 -0.91 1.17
N PHE A 429 37.14 -0.02 2.06
CA PHE A 429 35.81 0.57 2.14
C PHE A 429 35.91 2.09 2.07
N TYR A 430 34.77 2.78 2.07
CA TYR A 430 34.75 4.22 1.90
C TYR A 430 34.02 4.89 3.04
N ARG A 431 34.73 5.81 3.72
CA ARG A 431 34.20 6.60 4.83
C ARG A 431 33.60 7.90 4.32
N TRP A 432 32.41 8.21 4.78
CA TRP A 432 31.81 9.54 4.66
C TRP A 432 31.39 10.06 6.03
N GLN A 433 31.47 11.39 6.21
CA GLN A 433 31.08 12.03 7.46
C GLN A 433 30.56 13.45 7.17
N ALA A 434 29.41 13.83 7.71
CA ALA A 434 28.81 15.13 7.54
C ALA A 434 29.70 16.22 8.21
N GLY A 435 29.98 17.31 7.50
CA GLY A 435 30.69 18.49 8.04
C GLY A 435 32.19 18.31 8.35
N ALA A 436 32.76 17.17 7.96
CA ALA A 436 34.20 16.98 8.08
C ALA A 436 34.92 17.54 6.85
N GLU A 437 35.77 18.55 7.01
CA GLU A 437 36.88 18.77 6.07
C GLU A 437 37.84 17.58 6.24
N LEU A 438 37.81 16.64 5.29
CA LEU A 438 38.73 15.51 5.29
C LEU A 438 40.13 16.02 4.99
N SER A 439 40.92 16.23 6.02
CA SER A 439 42.37 16.33 5.83
C SER A 439 42.82 15.05 5.12
N PRO A 440 43.63 15.17 4.05
CA PRO A 440 44.16 13.99 3.37
C PRO A 440 44.88 13.14 4.42
N ALA A 441 44.59 11.82 4.41
CA ALA A 441 45.17 10.88 5.37
C ALA A 441 46.70 11.01 5.32
N SER A 442 47.29 11.61 6.34
CA SER A 442 48.71 11.53 6.60
C SER A 442 49.03 10.09 6.97
N GLY A 443 49.57 9.33 6.06
CA GLY A 443 50.03 7.98 6.37
C GLY A 443 49.92 6.93 5.30
N ALA A 444 50.25 7.27 4.06
CA ALA A 444 50.76 6.28 3.12
C ALA A 444 52.31 6.45 3.07
N GLU A 445 52.95 6.23 4.20
CA GLU A 445 54.36 5.91 4.19
C GLU A 445 54.49 4.39 4.00
N ALA A 446 55.14 4.06 2.90
CA ALA A 446 55.54 2.74 2.48
C ALA A 446 56.35 1.99 3.58
N ALA A 447 56.01 0.74 3.80
CA ALA A 447 56.91 -0.31 4.21
C ALA A 447 56.48 -1.62 3.55
#